data_085f46398ac000dc68fa9e0581ee71d1
#
_entry.id   085f46398ac000dc68fa9e0581ee71d1
#
_cell.length_a   1.000
_cell.length_b   1.000
_cell.length_c   1.000
_cell.angle_alpha   90.00
_cell.angle_beta   90.00
_cell.angle_gamma   90.00
#
_symmetry.space_group_name_H-M   'P 1'
#
loop_
_entity.id
_entity.type
_entity.pdbx_description
1 polymer ?
#
loop_
_entity_poly.entity_id
_entity_poly.type
_entity_poly.pdbx_seq_one_letter_code
_entity_poly.pdbx_strand_id
1 'polypeptide(L)'
;YPQSASPTGQLPVMALSPFPGEVDIVLASELMEAGRALQRGLVDAHKTTFIASSHRVYSMTERTAMGDGRVDEAKLLAGAQAAAKLFISADFAQLAEQTGSLIAPALYGALAACERLPFSRAQFEATIERSGVGVKTSLKAFAAGFDAAKQVLHPHTTNVADVTPLALPLHRQVGPKLQALANSLEGTFAPSAHPVIASGLTRLADYQSVGYATLYAGYLQDLAQALASATLAPALAEDLLRDGARHLALWMSYEDTVRVADLKTRRSRFARVSQEVNQSDKQLIDIHEFMHPRLEEIADTLPAGLGRWLLASKTARAVVGRFTQKGRVVKTSSLRGFLLLYGVASLRRIRPLSLRYETEHQRINAWWAQTLALLPQHADLALEVLRAQQLVKGYGDTHARGWRHFEKLMAALPRLQQLPDAANRLSALRKAALADDSGQALEQALSQLAPA
;
A
#
# COMPACT_ATOMS: atom_id res chain seq x y z
N TYR A 1 -39.09 -6.71 12.94
CA TYR A 1 -40.00 -5.97 12.08
C TYR A 1 -41.16 -5.39 12.91
N PRO A 2 -41.81 -4.31 12.46
CA PRO A 2 -42.95 -3.75 13.20
C PRO A 2 -44.11 -4.74 13.25
N GLN A 3 -44.78 -4.84 14.39
CA GLN A 3 -46.00 -5.69 14.52
C GLN A 3 -47.08 -5.32 13.52
N SER A 4 -47.15 -4.08 13.09
CA SER A 4 -48.03 -3.57 12.04
C SER A 4 -47.77 -4.21 10.66
N ALA A 5 -46.60 -4.80 10.42
CA ALA A 5 -46.26 -5.47 9.18
C ALA A 5 -46.87 -6.88 9.05
N SER A 6 -47.48 -7.39 10.11
CA SER A 6 -48.18 -8.66 10.11
C SER A 6 -49.58 -8.53 10.71
N PRO A 7 -50.56 -7.97 9.99
CA PRO A 7 -51.91 -7.80 10.50
C PRO A 7 -52.59 -9.15 10.87
N THR A 8 -52.16 -10.25 10.27
CA THR A 8 -52.67 -11.61 10.49
C THR A 8 -51.95 -12.38 11.59
N GLY A 9 -50.95 -11.80 12.26
CA GLY A 9 -50.12 -12.46 13.27
C GLY A 9 -49.14 -13.53 12.71
N GLN A 10 -49.11 -13.73 11.39
CA GLN A 10 -48.10 -14.61 10.77
C GLN A 10 -46.75 -13.95 10.67
N LEU A 11 -45.69 -14.68 10.97
CA LEU A 11 -44.30 -14.16 10.81
C LEU A 11 -43.99 -13.96 9.32
N PRO A 12 -43.39 -12.84 8.92
CA PRO A 12 -42.99 -12.64 7.53
C PRO A 12 -41.89 -13.63 7.14
N VAL A 13 -41.98 -14.13 5.91
CA VAL A 13 -40.91 -14.95 5.32
C VAL A 13 -39.78 -14.04 4.95
N MET A 14 -38.65 -14.21 5.64
CA MET A 14 -37.44 -13.41 5.38
C MET A 14 -36.55 -14.12 4.35
N ALA A 15 -36.13 -13.41 3.32
CA ALA A 15 -35.19 -13.92 2.34
C ALA A 15 -33.77 -14.07 3.00
N LEU A 16 -33.02 -15.09 2.57
CA LEU A 16 -31.62 -15.29 3.01
C LEU A 16 -30.66 -14.18 2.52
N SER A 17 -31.01 -13.55 1.41
CA SER A 17 -30.25 -12.43 0.83
C SER A 17 -31.20 -11.37 0.33
N PRO A 18 -30.88 -10.08 0.45
CA PRO A 18 -31.69 -9.02 -0.14
C PRO A 18 -31.64 -9.09 -1.67
N PHE A 19 -32.75 -8.71 -2.32
CA PHE A 19 -32.79 -8.60 -3.77
C PHE A 19 -32.09 -7.34 -4.25
N PRO A 20 -31.33 -7.41 -5.37
CA PRO A 20 -30.76 -6.23 -6.01
C PRO A 20 -31.82 -5.17 -6.32
N GLY A 21 -31.50 -3.90 -6.04
CA GLY A 21 -32.40 -2.76 -6.25
C GLY A 21 -33.54 -2.61 -5.23
N GLU A 22 -33.71 -3.54 -4.30
CA GLU A 22 -34.83 -3.52 -3.35
C GLU A 22 -34.46 -3.12 -1.93
N VAL A 23 -33.24 -2.64 -1.71
CA VAL A 23 -32.73 -2.31 -0.38
C VAL A 23 -32.86 -0.80 -0.10
N ASP A 24 -33.54 -0.46 1.00
CA ASP A 24 -33.74 0.93 1.41
C ASP A 24 -32.49 1.56 2.08
N ILE A 25 -31.78 0.75 2.87
CA ILE A 25 -30.59 1.21 3.60
C ILE A 25 -29.48 0.16 3.50
N VAL A 26 -28.30 0.59 3.08
CA VAL A 26 -27.08 -0.24 3.08
C VAL A 26 -26.04 0.41 3.98
N LEU A 27 -25.45 -0.38 4.89
CA LEU A 27 -24.29 0.04 5.70
C LEU A 27 -23.08 -0.79 5.32
N ALA A 28 -21.98 -0.10 4.99
CA ALA A 28 -20.69 -0.73 4.73
C ALA A 28 -19.67 -0.27 5.78
N SER A 29 -19.10 -1.25 6.48
CA SER A 29 -18.16 -0.98 7.57
C SER A 29 -16.76 -0.55 7.09
N GLU A 30 -16.44 -0.71 5.80
CA GLU A 30 -15.20 -0.27 5.18
C GLU A 30 -15.39 -0.09 3.66
N LEU A 31 -14.44 0.55 3.00
CA LEU A 31 -14.59 0.98 1.61
C LEU A 31 -14.72 -0.18 0.61
N MET A 32 -14.04 -1.30 0.83
CA MET A 32 -14.14 -2.47 -0.06
C MET A 32 -15.48 -3.19 0.09
N GLU A 33 -16.09 -3.17 1.28
CA GLU A 33 -17.46 -3.66 1.47
C GLU A 33 -18.48 -2.76 0.76
N ALA A 34 -18.22 -1.45 0.72
CA ALA A 34 -19.01 -0.55 -0.11
C ALA A 34 -18.94 -0.95 -1.59
N GLY A 35 -17.75 -1.26 -2.11
CA GLY A 35 -17.56 -1.77 -3.47
C GLY A 35 -18.32 -3.08 -3.73
N ARG A 36 -18.31 -4.02 -2.78
CA ARG A 36 -19.05 -5.27 -2.89
C ARG A 36 -20.57 -5.06 -2.89
N ALA A 37 -21.08 -4.11 -2.11
CA ALA A 37 -22.50 -3.76 -2.13
C ALA A 37 -22.94 -3.25 -3.50
N LEU A 38 -22.11 -2.41 -4.14
CA LEU A 38 -22.30 -1.93 -5.51
C LEU A 38 -22.30 -3.09 -6.53
N GLN A 39 -21.29 -3.96 -6.47
CA GLN A 39 -21.17 -5.11 -7.38
C GLN A 39 -22.34 -6.07 -7.28
N ARG A 40 -22.92 -6.23 -6.09
CA ARG A 40 -24.10 -7.05 -5.86
C ARG A 40 -25.42 -6.38 -6.27
N GLY A 41 -25.35 -5.12 -6.73
CA GLY A 41 -26.54 -4.35 -7.11
C GLY A 41 -27.46 -4.01 -5.93
N LEU A 42 -26.94 -3.99 -4.70
CA LEU A 42 -27.73 -3.68 -3.51
C LEU A 42 -28.06 -2.21 -3.36
N VAL A 43 -27.33 -1.34 -4.08
CA VAL A 43 -27.48 0.11 -4.02
C VAL A 43 -28.19 0.59 -5.28
N ASP A 44 -29.28 1.32 -5.10
CA ASP A 44 -30.10 1.89 -6.17
C ASP A 44 -30.25 3.40 -6.01
N ALA A 45 -30.09 4.13 -7.14
CA ALA A 45 -30.09 5.59 -7.16
C ALA A 45 -31.43 6.24 -6.82
N HIS A 46 -32.53 5.50 -6.92
CA HIS A 46 -33.88 6.00 -6.62
C HIS A 46 -34.34 5.65 -5.21
N LYS A 47 -33.73 4.63 -4.60
CA LYS A 47 -34.23 4.05 -3.36
C LYS A 47 -33.22 4.12 -2.21
N THR A 48 -31.97 3.69 -2.42
CA THR A 48 -31.06 3.31 -1.35
C THR A 48 -30.40 4.51 -0.67
N THR A 49 -30.51 4.58 0.65
CA THR A 49 -29.60 5.37 1.49
C THR A 49 -28.35 4.53 1.80
N PHE A 50 -27.21 4.96 1.31
CA PHE A 50 -25.95 4.23 1.44
C PHE A 50 -25.01 4.92 2.44
N ILE A 51 -24.70 4.26 3.54
CA ILE A 51 -23.81 4.71 4.59
C ILE A 51 -22.55 3.87 4.54
N ALA A 52 -21.38 4.47 4.30
CA ALA A 52 -20.12 3.74 4.17
C ALA A 52 -18.99 4.42 4.93
N SER A 53 -18.19 3.63 5.62
CA SER A 53 -16.93 4.15 6.16
C SER A 53 -15.90 4.30 5.05
N SER A 54 -15.24 5.46 5.02
CA SER A 54 -14.20 5.75 4.02
C SER A 54 -12.86 5.09 4.33
N HIS A 55 -12.65 4.57 5.55
CA HIS A 55 -11.42 3.85 5.87
C HIS A 55 -11.29 2.57 5.03
N ARG A 56 -10.05 2.17 4.81
CA ARG A 56 -9.76 1.07 3.88
C ARG A 56 -9.01 -0.07 4.54
N VAL A 57 -9.50 -1.28 4.31
CA VAL A 57 -8.80 -2.52 4.59
C VAL A 57 -8.46 -3.18 3.25
N TYR A 58 -7.16 -3.39 2.98
CA TYR A 58 -6.73 -4.02 1.73
C TYR A 58 -7.15 -5.48 1.67
N SER A 59 -7.87 -5.85 0.62
CA SER A 59 -8.26 -7.23 0.34
C SER A 59 -7.05 -8.12 0.07
N MET A 60 -7.21 -9.44 0.19
CA MET A 60 -6.14 -10.39 -0.15
C MET A 60 -5.73 -10.26 -1.62
N THR A 61 -6.66 -10.04 -2.52
CA THR A 61 -6.39 -9.82 -3.95
C THR A 61 -5.48 -8.61 -4.17
N GLU A 62 -5.76 -7.49 -3.48
CA GLU A 62 -4.92 -6.30 -3.56
C GLU A 62 -3.51 -6.53 -2.98
N ARG A 63 -3.42 -7.29 -1.89
CA ARG A 63 -2.14 -7.59 -1.21
C ARG A 63 -1.26 -8.55 -2.01
N THR A 64 -1.86 -9.47 -2.75
CA THR A 64 -1.16 -10.51 -3.51
C THR A 64 -0.91 -10.12 -4.96
N ALA A 65 -1.50 -9.03 -5.45
CA ALA A 65 -1.31 -8.56 -6.81
C ALA A 65 0.17 -8.30 -7.13
N MET A 66 0.59 -8.67 -8.32
CA MET A 66 1.97 -8.49 -8.79
C MET A 66 2.36 -7.02 -8.97
N GLY A 67 1.41 -6.16 -9.36
CA GLY A 67 1.57 -4.73 -9.50
C GLY A 67 1.00 -3.93 -8.33
N ASP A 68 0.55 -2.71 -8.60
CA ASP A 68 -0.32 -1.95 -7.71
C ASP A 68 -1.74 -2.52 -7.85
N GLY A 69 -2.05 -3.50 -7.02
CA GLY A 69 -3.36 -4.16 -7.01
C GLY A 69 -4.45 -3.34 -6.32
N ARG A 70 -4.13 -2.12 -5.86
CA ARG A 70 -5.09 -1.29 -5.13
C ARG A 70 -6.20 -0.82 -6.07
N VAL A 71 -7.43 -0.99 -5.61
CA VAL A 71 -8.58 -0.36 -6.24
C VAL A 71 -8.49 1.16 -6.08
N ASP A 72 -8.84 1.89 -7.11
CA ASP A 72 -8.87 3.35 -7.09
C ASP A 72 -10.00 3.83 -6.15
N GLU A 73 -9.58 4.40 -5.05
CA GLU A 73 -10.44 4.85 -3.95
C GLU A 73 -11.38 5.98 -4.38
N ALA A 74 -10.86 6.93 -5.15
CA ALA A 74 -11.65 8.06 -5.65
C ALA A 74 -12.74 7.60 -6.62
N LYS A 75 -12.44 6.65 -7.50
CA LYS A 75 -13.42 6.06 -8.41
C LYS A 75 -14.49 5.26 -7.67
N LEU A 76 -14.08 4.55 -6.60
CA LEU A 76 -15.04 3.78 -5.80
C LEU A 76 -16.01 4.68 -5.05
N LEU A 77 -15.51 5.75 -4.43
CA LEU A 77 -16.35 6.76 -3.75
C LEU A 77 -17.27 7.50 -4.74
N ALA A 78 -16.73 7.91 -5.90
CA ALA A 78 -17.54 8.54 -6.94
C ALA A 78 -18.63 7.58 -7.48
N GLY A 79 -18.29 6.30 -7.65
CA GLY A 79 -19.25 5.27 -8.04
C GLY A 79 -20.35 5.06 -6.99
N ALA A 80 -19.98 5.06 -5.70
CA ALA A 80 -20.93 4.96 -4.59
C ALA A 80 -21.88 6.17 -4.53
N GLN A 81 -21.33 7.36 -4.73
CA GLN A 81 -22.10 8.62 -4.80
C GLN A 81 -23.12 8.61 -5.94
N ALA A 82 -22.71 8.14 -7.13
CA ALA A 82 -23.57 8.09 -8.32
C ALA A 82 -24.65 7.01 -8.23
N ALA A 83 -24.37 5.89 -7.56
CA ALA A 83 -25.27 4.74 -7.48
C ALA A 83 -26.31 4.83 -6.35
N ALA A 84 -26.15 5.72 -5.38
CA ALA A 84 -27.03 5.84 -4.23
C ALA A 84 -27.97 7.06 -4.35
N LYS A 85 -29.21 6.90 -3.85
CA LYS A 85 -30.14 8.03 -3.69
C LYS A 85 -29.61 9.06 -2.69
N LEU A 86 -28.97 8.58 -1.63
CA LEU A 86 -28.30 9.36 -0.63
C LEU A 86 -27.04 8.63 -0.19
N PHE A 87 -25.89 9.27 -0.32
CA PHE A 87 -24.61 8.72 0.10
C PHE A 87 -24.04 9.48 1.29
N ILE A 88 -23.73 8.78 2.38
CA ILE A 88 -23.15 9.32 3.60
C ILE A 88 -21.83 8.59 3.82
N SER A 89 -20.71 9.32 3.77
CA SER A 89 -19.39 8.76 4.00
C SER A 89 -18.55 9.62 4.92
N ALA A 90 -17.91 8.96 5.88
CA ALA A 90 -16.93 9.54 6.79
C ALA A 90 -15.98 8.43 7.26
N ASP A 91 -14.84 8.77 7.86
CA ASP A 91 -13.96 7.77 8.48
C ASP A 91 -14.53 7.37 9.86
N PHE A 92 -15.54 6.49 9.83
CA PHE A 92 -16.18 5.98 11.05
C PHE A 92 -15.25 5.10 11.88
N ALA A 93 -14.20 4.52 11.29
CA ALA A 93 -13.20 3.77 12.05
C ALA A 93 -12.32 4.69 12.88
N GLN A 94 -11.87 5.81 12.32
CA GLN A 94 -11.12 6.82 13.06
C GLN A 94 -11.94 7.43 14.19
N LEU A 95 -13.22 7.73 13.96
CA LEU A 95 -14.13 8.22 15.00
C LEU A 95 -14.31 7.21 16.14
N ALA A 96 -14.43 5.94 15.81
CA ALA A 96 -14.52 4.87 16.81
C ALA A 96 -13.21 4.74 17.62
N GLU A 97 -12.07 4.80 16.98
CA GLU A 97 -10.75 4.75 17.63
C GLU A 97 -10.55 5.92 18.60
N GLN A 98 -10.89 7.15 18.19
CA GLN A 98 -10.79 8.35 19.01
C GLN A 98 -11.69 8.29 20.28
N THR A 99 -12.78 7.54 20.20
CA THR A 99 -13.72 7.36 21.32
C THR A 99 -13.45 6.10 22.16
N GLY A 100 -12.46 5.29 21.76
CA GLY A 100 -12.13 4.03 22.39
C GLY A 100 -13.22 2.96 22.24
N SER A 101 -13.93 2.96 21.09
CA SER A 101 -15.04 2.06 20.77
C SER A 101 -14.78 1.26 19.49
N LEU A 102 -15.72 0.39 19.14
CA LEU A 102 -15.78 -0.30 17.86
C LEU A 102 -16.49 0.58 16.82
N ILE A 103 -16.35 0.26 15.54
CA ILE A 103 -16.95 1.01 14.43
C ILE A 103 -18.49 0.92 14.41
N ALA A 104 -19.07 -0.19 14.87
CA ALA A 104 -20.51 -0.42 14.80
C ALA A 104 -21.36 0.68 15.49
N PRO A 105 -21.05 1.15 16.70
CA PRO A 105 -21.74 2.28 17.30
C PRO A 105 -21.66 3.59 16.50
N ALA A 106 -20.53 3.86 15.84
CA ALA A 106 -20.38 5.05 15.00
C ALA A 106 -21.27 4.97 13.75
N LEU A 107 -21.28 3.83 13.06
CA LEU A 107 -22.21 3.57 11.95
C LEU A 107 -23.67 3.60 12.39
N TYR A 108 -23.97 3.11 13.59
CA TYR A 108 -25.31 3.16 14.17
C TYR A 108 -25.77 4.61 14.44
N GLY A 109 -24.82 5.48 14.81
CA GLY A 109 -25.05 6.92 14.91
C GLY A 109 -25.38 7.55 13.55
N ALA A 110 -24.61 7.21 12.52
CA ALA A 110 -24.89 7.68 11.17
C ALA A 110 -26.24 7.19 10.63
N LEU A 111 -26.63 5.95 10.94
CA LEU A 111 -27.95 5.41 10.64
C LEU A 111 -29.07 6.21 11.32
N ALA A 112 -28.91 6.57 12.59
CA ALA A 112 -29.85 7.41 13.30
C ALA A 112 -29.97 8.83 12.69
N ALA A 113 -28.85 9.39 12.26
CA ALA A 113 -28.78 10.73 11.67
C ALA A 113 -29.50 10.85 10.33
N CYS A 114 -29.62 9.77 9.54
CA CYS A 114 -30.28 9.82 8.24
C CYS A 114 -31.82 9.83 8.34
N GLU A 115 -32.40 9.61 9.51
CA GLU A 115 -33.84 9.71 9.79
C GLU A 115 -34.73 8.85 8.85
N ARG A 116 -34.18 7.72 8.38
CA ARG A 116 -34.91 6.79 7.49
C ARG A 116 -35.69 5.73 8.24
N LEU A 117 -35.41 5.56 9.51
CA LEU A 117 -36.14 4.64 10.38
C LEU A 117 -37.08 5.44 11.31
N PRO A 118 -38.22 4.87 11.70
CA PRO A 118 -39.21 5.57 12.52
C PRO A 118 -38.82 5.56 14.02
N PHE A 119 -37.55 5.82 14.32
CA PHE A 119 -37.02 5.82 15.67
C PHE A 119 -36.30 7.13 15.97
N SER A 120 -36.53 7.66 17.17
CA SER A 120 -35.84 8.85 17.64
C SER A 120 -34.41 8.53 18.07
N ARG A 121 -33.53 9.53 18.07
CA ARG A 121 -32.15 9.40 18.58
C ARG A 121 -32.11 8.79 19.98
N ALA A 122 -33.01 9.19 20.88
CA ALA A 122 -33.09 8.64 22.23
C ALA A 122 -33.38 7.14 22.26
N GLN A 123 -34.18 6.64 21.33
CA GLN A 123 -34.45 5.20 21.21
C GLN A 123 -33.25 4.40 20.73
N PHE A 124 -32.43 4.98 19.82
CA PHE A 124 -31.14 4.40 19.42
C PHE A 124 -30.17 4.34 20.60
N GLU A 125 -30.02 5.45 21.34
CA GLU A 125 -29.13 5.52 22.52
C GLU A 125 -29.58 4.55 23.63
N ALA A 126 -30.87 4.48 23.93
CA ALA A 126 -31.43 3.52 24.88
C ALA A 126 -31.16 2.05 24.48
N THR A 127 -31.02 1.74 23.20
CA THR A 127 -30.64 0.40 22.74
C THR A 127 -29.20 0.08 23.08
N ILE A 128 -28.30 1.06 22.98
CA ILE A 128 -26.88 0.90 23.40
C ILE A 128 -26.82 0.70 24.94
N GLU A 129 -27.57 1.49 25.69
CA GLU A 129 -27.63 1.36 27.15
C GLU A 129 -28.10 -0.04 27.60
N ARG A 130 -29.15 -0.54 26.96
CA ARG A 130 -29.67 -1.90 27.25
C ARG A 130 -28.68 -3.01 26.93
N SER A 131 -27.73 -2.80 26.01
CA SER A 131 -26.72 -3.82 25.67
C SER A 131 -25.79 -4.15 26.85
N GLY A 132 -25.57 -3.19 27.74
CA GLY A 132 -24.72 -3.34 28.93
C GLY A 132 -23.21 -3.46 28.64
N VAL A 133 -22.80 -3.50 27.35
CA VAL A 133 -21.40 -3.70 26.94
C VAL A 133 -20.79 -2.42 26.42
N GLY A 134 -19.73 -1.92 27.09
CA GLY A 134 -18.99 -0.74 26.65
C GLY A 134 -19.86 0.51 26.44
N VAL A 135 -20.95 0.66 27.20
CA VAL A 135 -22.00 1.67 27.00
C VAL A 135 -21.44 3.06 26.84
N LYS A 136 -20.56 3.48 27.75
CA LYS A 136 -20.01 4.84 27.78
C LYS A 136 -19.20 5.19 26.50
N THR A 137 -18.37 4.28 26.04
CA THR A 137 -17.57 4.47 24.81
C THR A 137 -18.42 4.32 23.55
N SER A 138 -19.40 3.42 23.57
CA SER A 138 -20.36 3.23 22.47
C SER A 138 -21.26 4.43 22.27
N LEU A 139 -21.76 5.07 23.33
CA LEU A 139 -22.54 6.30 23.22
C LEU A 139 -21.70 7.46 22.69
N LYS A 140 -20.42 7.58 23.06
CA LYS A 140 -19.52 8.58 22.49
C LYS A 140 -19.30 8.36 20.99
N ALA A 141 -19.05 7.11 20.58
CA ALA A 141 -18.86 6.76 19.18
C ALA A 141 -20.15 6.98 18.36
N PHE A 142 -21.30 6.62 18.93
CA PHE A 142 -22.61 6.91 18.35
C PHE A 142 -22.81 8.40 18.10
N ALA A 143 -22.54 9.24 19.10
CA ALA A 143 -22.66 10.70 18.97
C ALA A 143 -21.72 11.24 17.88
N ALA A 144 -20.45 10.80 17.87
CA ALA A 144 -19.48 11.21 16.85
C ALA A 144 -19.92 10.80 15.43
N GLY A 145 -20.44 9.58 15.26
CA GLY A 145 -20.96 9.11 13.99
C GLY A 145 -22.22 9.83 13.54
N PHE A 146 -23.11 10.14 14.48
CA PHE A 146 -24.32 10.95 14.23
C PHE A 146 -23.96 12.36 13.73
N ASP A 147 -23.04 13.03 14.42
CA ASP A 147 -22.62 14.41 14.09
C ASP A 147 -21.89 14.44 12.74
N ALA A 148 -21.01 13.47 12.45
CA ALA A 148 -20.35 13.36 11.17
C ALA A 148 -21.36 13.16 10.01
N ALA A 149 -22.36 12.32 10.20
CA ALA A 149 -23.40 12.11 9.20
C ALA A 149 -24.27 13.37 9.01
N LYS A 150 -24.62 14.08 10.08
CA LYS A 150 -25.36 15.36 9.99
C LYS A 150 -24.56 16.41 9.22
N GLN A 151 -23.22 16.47 9.38
CA GLN A 151 -22.37 17.38 8.60
C GLN A 151 -22.43 17.08 7.10
N VAL A 152 -22.48 15.80 6.72
CA VAL A 152 -22.64 15.40 5.31
C VAL A 152 -24.02 15.75 4.78
N LEU A 153 -25.06 15.57 5.60
CA LEU A 153 -26.45 15.82 5.22
C LEU A 153 -26.80 17.32 5.14
N HIS A 154 -26.19 18.11 6.01
CA HIS A 154 -26.35 19.56 6.09
C HIS A 154 -24.97 20.21 6.06
N PRO A 155 -24.31 20.27 4.90
CA PRO A 155 -23.06 21.00 4.81
C PRO A 155 -23.36 22.45 5.19
N HIS A 156 -22.98 22.83 6.41
CA HIS A 156 -22.88 24.24 6.70
C HIS A 156 -21.97 24.83 5.64
N THR A 157 -22.44 25.90 4.97
CA THR A 157 -21.63 26.73 4.08
C THR A 157 -20.58 27.49 4.92
N THR A 158 -19.73 26.78 5.62
CA THR A 158 -18.38 27.23 5.78
C THR A 158 -17.79 27.11 4.40
N ASN A 159 -17.55 28.23 3.74
CA ASN A 159 -16.63 28.33 2.64
C ASN A 159 -15.37 27.55 3.05
N VAL A 160 -15.32 26.28 2.72
CA VAL A 160 -14.07 25.64 2.42
C VAL A 160 -13.70 26.28 1.10
N ALA A 161 -13.15 27.53 1.20
CA ALA A 161 -12.30 28.03 0.16
C ALA A 161 -11.44 26.83 -0.23
N ASP A 162 -11.27 26.58 -1.51
CA ASP A 162 -10.29 25.67 -2.05
C ASP A 162 -8.97 25.90 -1.30
N VAL A 163 -8.85 25.26 -0.15
CA VAL A 163 -7.56 25.08 0.48
C VAL A 163 -6.94 23.97 -0.34
N THR A 164 -6.41 24.34 -1.50
CA THR A 164 -5.26 23.63 -2.05
C THR A 164 -4.37 23.42 -0.83
N PRO A 165 -4.13 22.17 -0.36
CA PRO A 165 -3.35 21.97 0.83
C PRO A 165 -2.04 22.70 0.57
N LEU A 166 -1.76 23.76 1.34
CA LEU A 166 -0.47 24.46 1.24
C LEU A 166 0.56 23.35 1.41
N ALA A 167 1.24 23.03 0.32
CA ALA A 167 2.20 21.92 0.32
C ALA A 167 3.24 22.27 1.39
N LEU A 168 3.21 21.52 2.48
CA LEU A 168 4.13 21.77 3.59
C LEU A 168 5.57 21.71 3.07
N PRO A 169 6.47 22.61 3.51
CA PRO A 169 7.87 22.53 3.19
C PRO A 169 8.43 21.13 3.48
N LEU A 170 9.37 20.65 2.67
CA LEU A 170 9.89 19.27 2.75
C LEU A 170 10.43 18.95 4.16
N HIS A 171 11.12 19.90 4.81
CA HIS A 171 11.68 19.72 6.15
C HIS A 171 10.63 19.50 7.25
N ARG A 172 9.37 19.98 7.06
CA ARG A 172 8.27 19.75 7.99
C ARG A 172 7.61 18.38 7.83
N GLN A 173 7.89 17.69 6.74
CA GLN A 173 7.31 16.39 6.44
C GLN A 173 8.21 15.21 6.86
N VAL A 174 9.40 15.48 7.38
CA VAL A 174 10.37 14.46 7.80
C VAL A 174 10.70 14.57 9.29
N GLY A 175 11.16 13.45 9.87
CA GLY A 175 11.59 13.42 11.27
C GLY A 175 12.89 14.20 11.53
N PRO A 176 13.21 14.50 12.82
CA PRO A 176 14.32 15.37 13.22
C PRO A 176 15.68 15.02 12.58
N LYS A 177 15.96 13.73 12.42
CA LYS A 177 17.24 13.24 11.85
C LYS A 177 17.42 13.58 10.36
N LEU A 178 16.35 13.90 9.67
CA LEU A 178 16.34 14.19 8.24
C LEU A 178 16.13 15.67 7.93
N GLN A 179 15.87 16.51 8.93
CA GLN A 179 15.59 17.94 8.71
C GLN A 179 16.74 18.68 8.02
N ALA A 180 18.00 18.41 8.43
CA ALA A 180 19.15 19.03 7.79
C ALA A 180 19.24 18.68 6.30
N LEU A 181 19.04 17.40 5.95
CA LEU A 181 18.99 16.94 4.56
C LEU A 181 17.80 17.56 3.81
N ALA A 182 16.62 17.57 4.40
CA ALA A 182 15.44 18.14 3.76
C ALA A 182 15.57 19.66 3.53
N ASN A 183 16.18 20.39 4.46
CA ASN A 183 16.49 21.82 4.29
C ASN A 183 17.47 22.06 3.13
N SER A 184 18.48 21.19 2.93
CA SER A 184 19.40 21.32 1.81
C SER A 184 18.76 21.04 0.44
N LEU A 185 17.58 20.43 0.43
CA LEU A 185 16.80 20.12 -0.77
C LEU A 185 15.67 21.13 -1.01
N GLU A 186 15.49 22.10 -0.13
CA GLU A 186 14.44 23.11 -0.24
C GLU A 186 14.65 23.92 -1.54
N GLY A 187 13.59 24.11 -2.30
CA GLY A 187 13.66 24.81 -3.58
C GLY A 187 14.18 23.97 -4.77
N THR A 188 14.70 22.77 -4.53
CA THR A 188 15.16 21.87 -5.63
C THR A 188 13.98 21.17 -6.33
N PHE A 189 12.91 20.89 -5.61
CA PHE A 189 11.78 20.12 -6.10
C PHE A 189 10.48 20.90 -6.03
N ALA A 190 9.56 20.62 -6.97
CA ALA A 190 8.23 21.19 -6.94
C ALA A 190 7.49 20.76 -5.65
N PRO A 191 6.72 21.67 -5.01
CA PRO A 191 6.01 21.38 -3.76
C PRO A 191 5.06 20.18 -3.84
N SER A 192 4.49 19.89 -5.00
CA SER A 192 3.63 18.73 -5.25
C SER A 192 4.37 17.38 -5.08
N ALA A 193 5.69 17.34 -5.27
CA ALA A 193 6.52 16.16 -5.09
C ALA A 193 7.00 15.97 -3.63
N HIS A 194 6.92 16.98 -2.77
CA HIS A 194 7.42 16.92 -1.39
C HIS A 194 6.87 15.73 -0.59
N PRO A 195 5.58 15.37 -0.64
CA PRO A 195 5.07 14.23 0.16
C PRO A 195 5.70 12.89 -0.23
N VAL A 196 5.89 12.63 -1.52
CA VAL A 196 6.49 11.37 -1.98
C VAL A 196 7.98 11.33 -1.68
N ILE A 197 8.70 12.47 -1.83
CA ILE A 197 10.13 12.59 -1.51
C ILE A 197 10.33 12.41 0.01
N ALA A 198 9.54 13.08 0.86
CA ALA A 198 9.61 12.94 2.31
C ALA A 198 9.38 11.50 2.76
N SER A 199 8.40 10.82 2.15
CA SER A 199 8.13 9.40 2.40
C SER A 199 9.32 8.53 1.99
N GLY A 200 9.96 8.80 0.84
CA GLY A 200 11.15 8.11 0.36
C GLY A 200 12.35 8.31 1.31
N LEU A 201 12.65 9.54 1.69
CA LEU A 201 13.72 9.88 2.64
C LEU A 201 13.52 9.16 3.99
N THR A 202 12.31 9.21 4.53
CA THR A 202 11.96 8.56 5.80
C THR A 202 12.10 7.04 5.70
N ARG A 203 11.60 6.45 4.61
CA ARG A 203 11.69 5.01 4.35
C ARG A 203 13.13 4.54 4.26
N LEU A 204 14.00 5.25 3.55
CA LEU A 204 15.38 4.84 3.33
C LEU A 204 16.28 5.09 4.55
N ALA A 205 16.00 6.14 5.31
CA ALA A 205 16.64 6.34 6.61
C ALA A 205 16.29 5.23 7.60
N ASP A 206 15.01 4.79 7.62
CA ASP A 206 14.56 3.63 8.41
C ASP A 206 15.13 2.32 7.87
N TYR A 207 15.20 2.15 6.55
CA TYR A 207 15.73 0.94 5.90
C TYR A 207 17.23 0.74 6.17
N GLN A 208 18.04 1.79 6.01
CA GLN A 208 19.50 1.72 6.15
C GLN A 208 20.08 2.83 7.05
N SER A 209 20.07 4.07 6.61
CA SER A 209 20.67 5.19 7.33
C SER A 209 20.31 6.53 6.68
N VAL A 210 20.59 7.64 7.35
CA VAL A 210 20.50 8.99 6.77
C VAL A 210 21.40 9.14 5.55
N GLY A 211 22.63 8.59 5.56
CA GLY A 211 23.53 8.60 4.41
C GLY A 211 22.94 7.86 3.18
N TYR A 212 22.15 6.83 3.41
CA TYR A 212 21.44 6.13 2.32
C TYR A 212 20.27 6.97 1.77
N ALA A 213 19.59 7.71 2.62
CA ALA A 213 18.60 8.70 2.19
C ALA A 213 19.26 9.86 1.42
N THR A 214 20.49 10.25 1.76
CA THR A 214 21.28 11.25 1.00
C THR A 214 21.62 10.73 -0.40
N LEU A 215 21.99 9.46 -0.54
CA LEU A 215 22.23 8.85 -1.86
C LEU A 215 20.96 8.92 -2.74
N TYR A 216 19.79 8.59 -2.19
CA TYR A 216 18.52 8.75 -2.87
C TYR A 216 18.25 10.19 -3.30
N ALA A 217 18.50 11.16 -2.42
CA ALA A 217 18.36 12.57 -2.74
C ALA A 217 19.25 12.99 -3.92
N GLY A 218 20.48 12.47 -4.01
CA GLY A 218 21.38 12.70 -5.13
C GLY A 218 20.80 12.24 -6.47
N TYR A 219 20.26 11.02 -6.53
CA TYR A 219 19.56 10.54 -7.74
C TYR A 219 18.41 11.47 -8.16
N LEU A 220 17.62 11.96 -7.20
CA LEU A 220 16.52 12.86 -7.51
C LEU A 220 16.99 14.24 -7.96
N GLN A 221 18.12 14.73 -7.46
CA GLN A 221 18.73 15.97 -7.94
C GLN A 221 19.19 15.83 -9.40
N ASP A 222 19.81 14.69 -9.76
CA ASP A 222 20.17 14.39 -11.14
C ASP A 222 18.94 14.38 -12.07
N LEU A 223 17.84 13.77 -11.60
CA LEU A 223 16.56 13.78 -12.34
C LEU A 223 16.02 15.21 -12.47
N ALA A 224 15.97 15.98 -11.39
CA ALA A 224 15.47 17.36 -11.42
C ALA A 224 16.30 18.24 -12.38
N GLN A 225 17.61 18.07 -12.42
CA GLN A 225 18.50 18.77 -13.35
C GLN A 225 18.24 18.36 -14.79
N ALA A 226 18.04 17.07 -15.06
CA ALA A 226 17.72 16.57 -16.38
C ALA A 226 16.34 17.08 -16.86
N LEU A 227 15.34 17.13 -15.98
CA LEU A 227 14.02 17.68 -16.26
C LEU A 227 14.06 19.19 -16.55
N ALA A 228 14.88 19.95 -15.81
CA ALA A 228 15.05 21.38 -16.00
C ALA A 228 15.70 21.73 -17.35
N SER A 229 16.54 20.83 -17.87
CA SER A 229 17.20 21.00 -19.18
C SER A 229 16.35 20.51 -20.38
N ALA A 230 15.29 19.75 -20.12
CA ALA A 230 14.41 19.21 -21.14
C ALA A 230 13.18 20.12 -21.35
N THR A 231 12.78 20.32 -22.60
CA THR A 231 11.54 21.07 -22.94
C THR A 231 10.34 20.13 -22.82
N LEU A 232 9.76 20.02 -21.62
CA LEU A 232 8.66 19.10 -21.32
C LEU A 232 7.39 19.86 -20.91
N ALA A 233 6.23 19.23 -21.16
CA ALA A 233 4.97 19.70 -20.56
C ALA A 233 5.07 19.62 -19.02
N PRO A 234 4.61 20.64 -18.26
CA PRO A 234 4.74 20.67 -16.81
C PRO A 234 4.16 19.43 -16.11
N ALA A 235 3.01 18.94 -16.57
CA ALA A 235 2.37 17.74 -16.03
C ALA A 235 3.25 16.47 -16.18
N LEU A 236 3.92 16.32 -17.33
CA LEU A 236 4.81 15.18 -17.57
C LEU A 236 6.06 15.26 -16.70
N ALA A 237 6.64 16.46 -16.55
CA ALA A 237 7.79 16.66 -15.66
C ALA A 237 7.44 16.35 -14.19
N GLU A 238 6.25 16.74 -13.76
CA GLU A 238 5.74 16.43 -12.43
C GLU A 238 5.52 14.92 -12.22
N ASP A 239 4.92 14.23 -13.20
CA ASP A 239 4.74 12.78 -13.16
C ASP A 239 6.08 12.03 -13.12
N LEU A 240 7.06 12.46 -13.92
CA LEU A 240 8.41 11.89 -13.93
C LEU A 240 9.10 12.04 -12.58
N LEU A 241 9.03 13.21 -11.97
CA LEU A 241 9.63 13.44 -10.65
C LEU A 241 8.91 12.63 -9.56
N ARG A 242 7.59 12.61 -9.56
CA ARG A 242 6.78 11.88 -8.57
C ARG A 242 6.98 10.37 -8.67
N ASP A 243 6.87 9.81 -9.89
CA ASP A 243 7.02 8.37 -10.12
C ASP A 243 8.49 7.95 -9.96
N GLY A 244 9.45 8.79 -10.38
CA GLY A 244 10.88 8.59 -10.13
C GLY A 244 11.19 8.51 -8.65
N ALA A 245 10.73 9.46 -7.87
CA ALA A 245 10.91 9.45 -6.41
C ALA A 245 10.30 8.21 -5.76
N ARG A 246 9.08 7.84 -6.16
CA ARG A 246 8.37 6.67 -5.62
C ARG A 246 9.09 5.37 -5.96
N HIS A 247 9.35 5.13 -7.24
CA HIS A 247 9.88 3.85 -7.71
C HIS A 247 11.33 3.64 -7.29
N LEU A 248 12.14 4.70 -7.26
CA LEU A 248 13.50 4.65 -6.74
C LEU A 248 13.52 4.30 -5.24
N ALA A 249 12.69 4.96 -4.41
CA ALA A 249 12.60 4.65 -2.98
C ALA A 249 12.15 3.19 -2.72
N LEU A 250 11.22 2.68 -3.55
CA LEU A 250 10.76 1.30 -3.46
C LEU A 250 11.88 0.32 -3.81
N TRP A 251 12.62 0.57 -4.89
CA TRP A 251 13.71 -0.32 -5.28
C TRP A 251 14.89 -0.25 -4.31
N MET A 252 15.32 0.93 -3.89
CA MET A 252 16.37 1.10 -2.89
C MET A 252 16.03 0.47 -1.54
N SER A 253 14.75 0.26 -1.23
CA SER A 253 14.30 -0.45 -0.02
C SER A 253 13.87 -1.89 -0.30
N TYR A 254 14.61 -2.59 -1.17
CA TYR A 254 14.36 -3.99 -1.52
C TYR A 254 14.29 -4.91 -0.30
N GLU A 255 13.54 -6.00 -0.45
CA GLU A 255 13.41 -6.99 0.61
C GLU A 255 14.60 -7.95 0.62
N ASP A 256 15.28 -8.03 1.74
CA ASP A 256 16.35 -8.99 2.03
C ASP A 256 16.13 -9.65 3.39
N THR A 257 16.87 -10.71 3.66
CA THR A 257 16.79 -11.46 4.93
C THR A 257 17.05 -10.55 6.15
N VAL A 258 17.94 -9.56 6.01
CA VAL A 258 18.27 -8.59 7.07
C VAL A 258 17.06 -7.70 7.37
N ARG A 259 16.37 -7.19 6.32
CA ARG A 259 15.17 -6.37 6.50
C ARG A 259 14.02 -7.16 7.12
N VAL A 260 13.82 -8.38 6.66
CA VAL A 260 12.81 -9.28 7.24
C VAL A 260 13.07 -9.52 8.72
N ALA A 261 14.32 -9.82 9.11
CA ALA A 261 14.70 -10.00 10.50
C ALA A 261 14.52 -8.72 11.34
N ASP A 262 14.91 -7.56 10.80
CA ASP A 262 14.70 -6.25 11.45
C ASP A 262 13.22 -5.99 11.74
N LEU A 263 12.36 -6.15 10.74
CA LEU A 263 10.92 -5.95 10.92
C LEU A 263 10.29 -6.91 11.93
N LYS A 264 10.78 -8.15 12.00
CA LYS A 264 10.28 -9.18 12.93
C LYS A 264 10.74 -9.01 14.37
N THR A 265 11.80 -8.24 14.61
CA THR A 265 12.35 -7.98 15.95
C THR A 265 11.98 -6.62 16.53
N ARG A 266 11.24 -5.79 15.80
CA ARG A 266 10.83 -4.46 16.24
C ARG A 266 9.79 -4.49 17.36
N ARG A 267 9.95 -3.64 18.36
CA ARG A 267 8.97 -3.49 19.46
C ARG A 267 7.56 -3.15 18.95
N SER A 268 7.46 -2.31 17.95
CA SER A 268 6.17 -1.93 17.33
C SER A 268 5.40 -3.12 16.75
N ARG A 269 6.10 -4.14 16.26
CA ARG A 269 5.48 -5.37 15.78
C ARG A 269 4.84 -6.17 16.93
N PHE A 270 5.57 -6.33 18.02
CA PHE A 270 5.03 -7.06 19.19
C PHE A 270 3.82 -6.33 19.77
N ALA A 271 3.87 -5.00 19.89
CA ALA A 271 2.75 -4.19 20.35
C ALA A 271 1.53 -4.35 19.42
N ARG A 272 1.73 -4.31 18.09
CA ARG A 272 0.65 -4.52 17.12
C ARG A 272 0.03 -5.91 17.23
N VAL A 273 0.84 -6.97 17.29
CA VAL A 273 0.33 -8.35 17.45
C VAL A 273 -0.48 -8.48 18.74
N SER A 274 0.02 -7.91 19.85
CA SER A 274 -0.70 -7.90 21.12
C SER A 274 -2.07 -7.21 21.03
N GLN A 275 -2.16 -6.10 20.29
CA GLN A 275 -3.42 -5.40 20.02
C GLN A 275 -4.34 -6.20 19.09
N GLU A 276 -3.82 -6.78 18.00
CA GLU A 276 -4.60 -7.56 17.03
C GLU A 276 -5.28 -8.78 17.66
N VAL A 277 -4.63 -9.42 18.65
CA VAL A 277 -5.20 -10.57 19.38
C VAL A 277 -5.90 -10.20 20.69
N ASN A 278 -6.04 -8.91 20.99
CA ASN A 278 -6.64 -8.40 22.24
C ASN A 278 -6.03 -9.05 23.49
N GLN A 279 -4.69 -9.11 23.54
CA GLN A 279 -3.98 -9.73 24.66
C GLN A 279 -4.28 -9.00 25.98
N SER A 280 -4.70 -9.75 27.01
CA SER A 280 -4.76 -9.26 28.38
C SER A 280 -3.41 -9.41 29.10
N ASP A 281 -3.16 -8.63 30.14
CA ASP A 281 -1.90 -8.65 30.93
C ASP A 281 -1.54 -10.04 31.53
N LYS A 282 -2.51 -10.93 31.60
CA LYS A 282 -2.34 -12.28 32.14
C LYS A 282 -2.10 -13.36 31.10
N GLN A 283 -2.10 -12.99 29.82
CA GLN A 283 -1.93 -13.93 28.70
C GLN A 283 -0.51 -13.86 28.13
N LEU A 284 0.04 -15.01 27.79
CA LEU A 284 1.30 -15.13 27.05
C LEU A 284 0.97 -15.41 25.58
N ILE A 285 1.63 -14.68 24.68
CA ILE A 285 1.52 -14.91 23.22
C ILE A 285 2.80 -15.57 22.73
N ASP A 286 2.64 -16.67 22.03
CA ASP A 286 3.72 -17.32 21.29
C ASP A 286 3.67 -16.93 19.82
N ILE A 287 4.74 -16.26 19.36
CA ILE A 287 4.88 -15.85 17.95
C ILE A 287 5.88 -16.77 17.28
N HIS A 288 5.40 -17.51 16.30
CA HIS A 288 6.19 -18.45 15.51
C HIS A 288 6.36 -17.92 14.09
N GLU A 289 7.60 -17.86 13.60
CA GLU A 289 7.95 -17.46 12.26
C GLU A 289 8.43 -18.67 11.47
N PHE A 290 7.77 -18.92 10.35
CA PHE A 290 8.19 -19.95 9.41
C PHE A 290 9.23 -19.33 8.47
N MET A 291 10.47 -19.82 8.56
CA MET A 291 11.58 -19.33 7.75
C MET A 291 12.14 -20.47 6.93
N HIS A 292 12.37 -20.22 5.66
CA HIS A 292 13.00 -21.17 4.74
C HIS A 292 14.15 -20.48 3.99
N PRO A 293 15.28 -20.20 4.69
CA PRO A 293 16.41 -19.53 4.06
C PRO A 293 16.99 -20.42 2.96
N ARG A 294 17.06 -19.88 1.75
CA ARG A 294 17.72 -20.53 0.63
C ARG A 294 19.22 -20.24 0.63
N LEU A 295 19.97 -21.07 -0.07
CA LEU A 295 21.42 -20.88 -0.20
C LEU A 295 21.76 -19.51 -0.81
N GLU A 296 21.01 -19.12 -1.83
CA GLU A 296 21.14 -17.85 -2.52
C GLU A 296 20.92 -16.66 -1.57
N GLU A 297 19.89 -16.73 -0.72
CA GLU A 297 19.58 -15.68 0.27
C GLU A 297 20.68 -15.54 1.34
N ILE A 298 21.29 -16.66 1.72
CA ILE A 298 22.46 -16.65 2.61
C ILE A 298 23.64 -15.99 1.91
N ALA A 299 23.95 -16.40 0.67
CA ALA A 299 25.04 -15.84 -0.13
C ALA A 299 24.85 -14.34 -0.35
N ASP A 300 23.63 -13.91 -0.62
CA ASP A 300 23.23 -12.51 -0.80
C ASP A 300 23.49 -11.64 0.44
N THR A 301 23.39 -12.24 1.64
CA THR A 301 23.61 -11.54 2.91
C THR A 301 25.09 -11.39 3.27
N LEU A 302 25.96 -12.24 2.68
CA LEU A 302 27.40 -12.22 2.93
C LEU A 302 28.09 -11.08 2.15
N PRO A 303 29.29 -10.66 2.59
CA PRO A 303 30.15 -9.78 1.79
C PRO A 303 30.32 -10.32 0.37
N ALA A 304 30.29 -9.43 -0.63
CA ALA A 304 30.16 -9.80 -2.04
C ALA A 304 31.15 -10.86 -2.52
N GLY A 305 32.42 -10.77 -2.14
CA GLY A 305 33.44 -11.78 -2.48
C GLY A 305 33.14 -13.15 -1.88
N LEU A 306 32.69 -13.18 -0.62
CA LEU A 306 32.37 -14.43 0.08
C LEU A 306 31.06 -15.04 -0.45
N GLY A 307 30.06 -14.20 -0.76
CA GLY A 307 28.79 -14.64 -1.37
C GLY A 307 29.03 -15.30 -2.75
N ARG A 308 29.83 -14.66 -3.61
CA ARG A 308 30.22 -15.22 -4.92
C ARG A 308 31.00 -16.53 -4.77
N TRP A 309 31.94 -16.61 -3.83
CA TRP A 309 32.67 -17.83 -3.55
C TRP A 309 31.72 -18.97 -3.09
N LEU A 310 30.78 -18.67 -2.20
CA LEU A 310 29.79 -19.65 -1.75
C LEU A 310 28.95 -20.19 -2.90
N LEU A 311 28.50 -19.33 -3.81
CA LEU A 311 27.71 -19.73 -4.98
C LEU A 311 28.54 -20.52 -6.02
N ALA A 312 29.83 -20.26 -6.15
CA ALA A 312 30.72 -20.92 -7.11
C ALA A 312 31.24 -22.29 -6.60
N SER A 313 31.44 -22.43 -5.28
CA SER A 313 32.04 -23.61 -4.67
C SER A 313 31.04 -24.74 -4.49
N LYS A 314 31.24 -25.88 -5.21
CA LYS A 314 30.40 -27.09 -5.08
C LYS A 314 30.39 -27.65 -3.65
N THR A 315 31.53 -27.65 -2.97
CA THR A 315 31.68 -28.16 -1.59
C THR A 315 30.98 -27.26 -0.59
N ALA A 316 31.16 -25.93 -0.66
CA ALA A 316 30.50 -24.99 0.21
C ALA A 316 28.98 -25.03 0.04
N ARG A 317 28.50 -25.12 -1.21
CA ARG A 317 27.05 -25.28 -1.52
C ARG A 317 26.50 -26.58 -0.94
N ALA A 318 27.22 -27.70 -1.03
CA ALA A 318 26.77 -28.99 -0.48
C ALA A 318 26.68 -28.94 1.05
N VAL A 319 27.64 -28.29 1.72
CA VAL A 319 27.65 -28.13 3.18
C VAL A 319 26.50 -27.21 3.64
N VAL A 320 26.40 -26.00 3.10
CA VAL A 320 25.34 -25.03 3.48
C VAL A 320 23.97 -25.55 3.07
N GLY A 321 23.86 -26.20 1.90
CA GLY A 321 22.62 -26.79 1.40
C GLY A 321 21.99 -27.78 2.38
N ARG A 322 22.80 -28.59 3.09
CA ARG A 322 22.29 -29.50 4.13
C ARG A 322 21.55 -28.78 5.27
N PHE A 323 21.92 -27.54 5.57
CA PHE A 323 21.29 -26.74 6.64
C PHE A 323 20.09 -25.92 6.14
N THR A 324 19.94 -25.75 4.83
CA THR A 324 18.90 -24.92 4.21
C THR A 324 17.74 -25.72 3.60
N GLN A 325 17.86 -27.05 3.49
CA GLN A 325 16.82 -27.90 2.88
C GLN A 325 15.52 -27.99 3.70
N LYS A 326 15.59 -27.74 5.00
CA LYS A 326 14.41 -27.81 5.88
C LYS A 326 14.01 -26.41 6.35
N GLY A 327 12.74 -26.07 6.20
CA GLY A 327 12.17 -24.91 6.83
C GLY A 327 12.36 -24.95 8.34
N ARG A 328 12.56 -23.80 8.97
CA ARG A 328 12.74 -23.67 10.42
C ARG A 328 11.63 -22.82 10.99
N VAL A 329 11.08 -23.28 12.09
CA VAL A 329 10.15 -22.45 12.90
C VAL A 329 10.98 -21.76 13.98
N VAL A 330 10.97 -20.43 13.93
CA VAL A 330 11.66 -19.59 14.92
C VAL A 330 10.64 -18.94 15.83
N LYS A 331 10.65 -19.28 17.12
CA LYS A 331 9.78 -18.65 18.10
C LYS A 331 10.37 -17.30 18.51
N THR A 332 9.85 -16.21 17.94
CA THR A 332 10.36 -14.85 18.19
C THR A 332 9.98 -14.29 19.55
N SER A 333 8.97 -14.85 20.21
CA SER A 333 8.64 -14.57 21.62
C SER A 333 9.61 -15.25 22.61
N SER A 334 10.54 -16.13 22.17
CA SER A 334 11.59 -16.70 23.01
C SER A 334 12.90 -15.91 22.88
N LEU A 335 13.69 -15.87 23.97
CA LEU A 335 14.98 -15.16 23.97
C LEU A 335 15.93 -15.68 22.89
N ARG A 336 16.02 -17.00 22.69
CA ARG A 336 16.88 -17.60 21.66
C ARG A 336 16.46 -17.24 20.25
N GLY A 337 15.16 -17.35 19.95
CA GLY A 337 14.62 -17.00 18.62
C GLY A 337 14.73 -15.50 18.34
N PHE A 338 14.48 -14.66 19.34
CA PHE A 338 14.66 -13.22 19.25
C PHE A 338 16.12 -12.86 18.97
N LEU A 339 17.09 -13.36 19.76
CA LEU A 339 18.50 -13.07 19.60
C LEU A 339 19.05 -13.57 18.25
N LEU A 340 18.58 -14.71 17.76
CA LEU A 340 18.94 -15.19 16.42
C LEU A 340 18.55 -14.16 15.33
N LEU A 341 17.28 -13.74 15.32
CA LEU A 341 16.83 -12.76 14.33
C LEU A 341 17.43 -11.37 14.57
N TYR A 342 17.63 -10.96 15.81
CA TYR A 342 18.30 -9.71 16.13
C TYR A 342 19.75 -9.68 15.64
N GLY A 343 20.47 -10.81 15.76
CA GLY A 343 21.79 -10.99 15.19
C GLY A 343 21.79 -10.79 13.66
N VAL A 344 20.83 -11.41 12.95
CA VAL A 344 20.66 -11.21 11.50
C VAL A 344 20.30 -9.75 11.18
N ALA A 345 19.38 -9.15 11.91
CA ALA A 345 19.00 -7.75 11.75
C ALA A 345 20.18 -6.79 11.93
N SER A 346 21.12 -7.12 12.83
CA SER A 346 22.34 -6.33 13.12
C SER A 346 23.29 -6.27 11.92
N LEU A 347 23.22 -7.21 10.98
CA LEU A 347 23.97 -7.20 9.72
C LEU A 347 23.59 -6.01 8.82
N ARG A 348 22.51 -5.28 9.14
CA ARG A 348 22.16 -4.02 8.48
C ARG A 348 23.35 -3.05 8.39
N ARG A 349 24.23 -3.03 9.40
CA ARG A 349 25.40 -2.14 9.41
C ARG A 349 26.40 -2.46 8.31
N ILE A 350 26.52 -3.72 7.95
CA ILE A 350 27.43 -4.21 6.91
C ILE A 350 26.75 -4.52 5.58
N ARG A 351 25.42 -4.29 5.47
CA ARG A 351 24.65 -4.48 4.24
C ARG A 351 25.29 -3.87 3.00
N PRO A 352 25.90 -2.64 3.05
CA PRO A 352 26.56 -2.06 1.87
C PRO A 352 27.71 -2.90 1.30
N LEU A 353 28.24 -3.85 2.06
CA LEU A 353 29.28 -4.78 1.60
C LEU A 353 28.72 -6.09 1.05
N SER A 354 27.40 -6.33 1.18
CA SER A 354 26.76 -7.60 0.81
C SER A 354 26.65 -7.77 -0.71
N LEU A 355 26.63 -9.03 -1.14
CA LEU A 355 26.43 -9.39 -2.55
C LEU A 355 25.09 -8.83 -3.08
N ARG A 356 24.03 -8.90 -2.27
CA ARG A 356 22.72 -8.35 -2.62
C ARG A 356 22.77 -6.86 -2.87
N TYR A 357 23.42 -6.10 -1.99
CA TYR A 357 23.56 -4.65 -2.15
C TYR A 357 24.29 -4.30 -3.45
N GLU A 358 25.42 -4.94 -3.72
CA GLU A 358 26.17 -4.72 -4.96
C GLU A 358 25.30 -5.01 -6.20
N THR A 359 24.61 -6.14 -6.22
CA THR A 359 23.75 -6.54 -7.34
C THR A 359 22.58 -5.56 -7.55
N GLU A 360 21.87 -5.21 -6.48
CA GLU A 360 20.71 -4.31 -6.61
C GLU A 360 21.14 -2.91 -7.00
N HIS A 361 22.24 -2.39 -6.46
CA HIS A 361 22.74 -1.07 -6.85
C HIS A 361 23.26 -1.01 -8.28
N GLN A 362 23.89 -2.07 -8.78
CA GLN A 362 24.22 -2.15 -10.23
C GLN A 362 22.97 -2.08 -11.10
N ARG A 363 21.90 -2.78 -10.73
CA ARG A 363 20.61 -2.77 -11.43
C ARG A 363 19.92 -1.41 -11.36
N ILE A 364 19.87 -0.81 -10.18
CA ILE A 364 19.30 0.53 -9.96
C ILE A 364 20.05 1.56 -10.80
N ASN A 365 21.38 1.55 -10.77
CA ASN A 365 22.20 2.48 -11.54
C ASN A 365 21.97 2.36 -13.05
N ALA A 366 21.92 1.12 -13.58
CA ALA A 366 21.66 0.87 -14.98
C ALA A 366 20.26 1.37 -15.41
N TRP A 367 19.23 1.05 -14.62
CA TRP A 367 17.86 1.50 -14.86
C TRP A 367 17.72 3.03 -14.77
N TRP A 368 18.36 3.66 -13.79
CA TRP A 368 18.33 5.10 -13.60
C TRP A 368 19.03 5.83 -14.74
N ALA A 369 20.23 5.38 -15.12
CA ALA A 369 20.98 5.91 -16.23
C ALA A 369 20.20 5.80 -17.56
N GLN A 370 19.52 4.67 -17.78
CA GLN A 370 18.67 4.46 -18.94
C GLN A 370 17.46 5.40 -18.96
N THR A 371 16.83 5.62 -17.79
CA THR A 371 15.76 6.60 -17.65
C THR A 371 16.21 8.01 -18.01
N LEU A 372 17.34 8.46 -17.46
CA LEU A 372 17.89 9.79 -17.74
C LEU A 372 18.27 9.95 -19.21
N ALA A 373 18.82 8.93 -19.84
CA ALA A 373 19.20 8.94 -21.25
C ALA A 373 17.98 9.09 -22.21
N LEU A 374 16.81 8.64 -21.78
CA LEU A 374 15.57 8.74 -22.57
C LEU A 374 14.92 10.14 -22.49
N LEU A 375 15.14 10.90 -21.43
CA LEU A 375 14.44 12.15 -21.16
C LEU A 375 14.49 13.18 -22.30
N PRO A 376 15.63 13.41 -23.00
CA PRO A 376 15.70 14.46 -24.01
C PRO A 376 14.79 14.25 -25.22
N GLN A 377 14.52 12.99 -25.60
CA GLN A 377 13.80 12.65 -26.83
C GLN A 377 12.54 11.81 -26.62
N HIS A 378 12.46 11.07 -25.52
CA HIS A 378 11.42 10.07 -25.25
C HIS A 378 10.96 10.12 -23.80
N ALA A 379 10.55 11.30 -23.31
CA ALA A 379 10.19 11.50 -21.92
C ALA A 379 9.01 10.64 -21.45
N ASP A 380 8.00 10.43 -22.30
CA ASP A 380 6.87 9.53 -22.01
C ASP A 380 7.35 8.08 -21.85
N LEU A 381 8.30 7.65 -22.68
CA LEU A 381 8.91 6.31 -22.56
C LEU A 381 9.75 6.21 -21.29
N ALA A 382 10.49 7.27 -20.89
CA ALA A 382 11.21 7.32 -19.64
C ALA A 382 10.29 7.14 -18.43
N LEU A 383 9.10 7.72 -18.45
CA LEU A 383 8.09 7.54 -17.41
C LEU A 383 7.63 6.09 -17.30
N GLU A 384 7.41 5.40 -18.43
CA GLU A 384 7.04 3.97 -18.39
C GLU A 384 8.22 3.08 -17.98
N VAL A 385 9.47 3.46 -18.28
CA VAL A 385 10.67 2.78 -17.74
C VAL A 385 10.74 2.91 -16.20
N LEU A 386 10.44 4.09 -15.65
CA LEU A 386 10.33 4.27 -14.20
C LEU A 386 9.25 3.34 -13.61
N ARG A 387 8.09 3.28 -14.23
CA ARG A 387 6.97 2.44 -13.80
C ARG A 387 7.23 0.94 -13.93
N ALA A 388 8.14 0.51 -14.82
CA ALA A 388 8.51 -0.89 -14.97
C ALA A 388 9.16 -1.48 -13.71
N GLN A 389 9.71 -0.65 -12.81
CA GLN A 389 10.17 -1.08 -11.48
C GLN A 389 9.10 -1.85 -10.68
N GLN A 390 7.81 -1.64 -10.95
CA GLN A 390 6.71 -2.39 -10.32
C GLN A 390 6.86 -3.92 -10.47
N LEU A 391 7.58 -4.39 -11.47
CA LEU A 391 7.86 -5.81 -11.68
C LEU A 391 8.88 -6.36 -10.69
N VAL A 392 9.82 -5.50 -10.23
CA VAL A 392 10.92 -5.89 -9.34
C VAL A 392 10.48 -5.72 -7.89
N LYS A 393 9.89 -6.75 -7.30
CA LYS A 393 9.42 -6.73 -5.91
C LYS A 393 9.51 -8.11 -5.25
N GLY A 394 9.39 -8.13 -3.92
CA GLY A 394 9.41 -9.35 -3.13
C GLY A 394 10.80 -9.97 -3.00
N TYR A 395 10.83 -11.24 -2.67
CA TYR A 395 12.05 -12.05 -2.49
C TYR A 395 11.87 -13.47 -3.06
N GLY A 396 12.96 -14.23 -3.15
CA GLY A 396 12.93 -15.62 -3.65
C GLY A 396 12.41 -15.72 -5.08
N ASP A 397 11.52 -16.68 -5.34
CA ASP A 397 11.00 -16.96 -6.69
C ASP A 397 10.19 -15.81 -7.28
N THR A 398 9.44 -15.08 -6.43
CA THR A 398 8.67 -13.93 -6.87
C THR A 398 9.59 -12.84 -7.42
N HIS A 399 10.67 -12.53 -6.70
CA HIS A 399 11.67 -11.57 -7.17
C HIS A 399 12.37 -12.06 -8.45
N ALA A 400 12.80 -13.32 -8.50
CA ALA A 400 13.47 -13.88 -9.66
C ALA A 400 12.59 -13.88 -10.93
N ARG A 401 11.29 -14.13 -10.76
CA ARG A 401 10.29 -14.06 -11.84
C ARG A 401 10.09 -12.61 -12.31
N GLY A 402 9.83 -11.71 -11.37
CA GLY A 402 9.63 -10.29 -11.67
C GLY A 402 10.85 -9.66 -12.35
N TRP A 403 12.05 -10.04 -11.89
CA TRP A 403 13.31 -9.63 -12.53
C TRP A 403 13.42 -10.09 -13.98
N ARG A 404 13.10 -11.36 -14.28
CA ARG A 404 13.10 -11.86 -15.66
C ARG A 404 12.13 -11.10 -16.57
N HIS A 405 10.94 -10.77 -16.07
CA HIS A 405 10.00 -9.95 -16.83
C HIS A 405 10.53 -8.54 -17.07
N PHE A 406 11.12 -7.93 -16.05
CA PHE A 406 11.76 -6.62 -16.17
C PHE A 406 12.89 -6.63 -17.22
N GLU A 407 13.79 -7.64 -17.18
CA GLU A 407 14.87 -7.78 -18.18
C GLU A 407 14.33 -7.86 -19.60
N LYS A 408 13.26 -8.62 -19.83
CA LYS A 408 12.61 -8.71 -21.16
C LYS A 408 12.06 -7.36 -21.64
N LEU A 409 11.45 -6.59 -20.75
CA LEU A 409 10.98 -5.24 -21.09
C LEU A 409 12.15 -4.32 -21.45
N MET A 410 13.21 -4.33 -20.63
CA MET A 410 14.39 -3.49 -20.87
C MET A 410 15.12 -3.90 -22.16
N ALA A 411 15.18 -5.18 -22.46
CA ALA A 411 15.75 -5.68 -23.73
C ALA A 411 14.95 -5.24 -24.97
N ALA A 412 13.65 -4.98 -24.84
CA ALA A 412 12.81 -4.51 -25.93
C ALA A 412 12.94 -2.98 -26.17
N LEU A 413 13.51 -2.21 -25.24
CA LEU A 413 13.58 -0.75 -25.34
C LEU A 413 14.25 -0.21 -26.61
N PRO A 414 15.41 -0.70 -27.08
CA PRO A 414 16.05 -0.16 -28.27
C PRO A 414 15.16 -0.28 -29.51
N ARG A 415 14.35 -1.32 -29.56
CA ARG A 415 13.39 -1.54 -30.65
C ARG A 415 12.15 -0.66 -30.48
N LEU A 416 11.64 -0.51 -29.26
CA LEU A 416 10.49 0.33 -28.96
C LEU A 416 10.76 1.80 -29.29
N GLN A 417 11.97 2.31 -29.07
CA GLN A 417 12.37 3.67 -29.39
C GLN A 417 12.23 4.02 -30.89
N GLN A 418 12.27 3.01 -31.76
CA GLN A 418 12.14 3.19 -33.21
C GLN A 418 10.68 3.11 -33.67
N LEU A 419 9.75 2.75 -32.80
CA LEU A 419 8.35 2.57 -33.14
C LEU A 419 7.51 3.80 -32.72
N PRO A 420 6.46 4.11 -33.45
CA PRO A 420 5.47 5.09 -32.99
C PRO A 420 4.81 4.56 -31.72
N ASP A 421 4.40 5.48 -30.82
CA ASP A 421 3.73 5.15 -29.56
C ASP A 421 4.54 4.22 -28.61
N ALA A 422 5.87 4.37 -28.59
CA ALA A 422 6.78 3.56 -27.78
C ALA A 422 6.36 3.44 -26.30
N ALA A 423 5.93 4.55 -25.69
CA ALA A 423 5.46 4.59 -24.31
C ALA A 423 4.20 3.73 -24.10
N ASN A 424 3.20 3.85 -24.97
CA ASN A 424 1.97 3.06 -24.89
C ASN A 424 2.25 1.57 -25.07
N ARG A 425 3.17 1.22 -25.96
CA ARG A 425 3.60 -0.17 -26.16
C ARG A 425 4.32 -0.73 -24.95
N LEU A 426 5.25 0.02 -24.35
CA LEU A 426 5.92 -0.41 -23.11
C LEU A 426 4.91 -0.54 -21.95
N SER A 427 3.95 0.38 -21.84
CA SER A 427 2.87 0.30 -20.87
C SER A 427 2.03 -0.98 -21.04
N ALA A 428 1.70 -1.34 -22.28
CA ALA A 428 0.96 -2.58 -22.56
C ALA A 428 1.77 -3.83 -22.19
N LEU A 429 3.07 -3.88 -22.51
CA LEU A 429 3.97 -4.96 -22.11
C LEU A 429 4.06 -5.09 -20.58
N ARG A 430 4.22 -3.96 -19.87
CA ARG A 430 4.26 -3.94 -18.41
C ARG A 430 2.95 -4.47 -17.82
N LYS A 431 1.80 -4.04 -18.34
CA LYS A 431 0.48 -4.54 -17.90
C LYS A 431 0.32 -6.04 -18.17
N ALA A 432 0.75 -6.54 -19.31
CA ALA A 432 0.75 -7.97 -19.62
C ALA A 432 1.63 -8.77 -18.64
N ALA A 433 2.83 -8.25 -18.32
CA ALA A 433 3.73 -8.86 -17.33
C ALA A 433 3.16 -8.88 -15.91
N LEU A 434 2.32 -7.90 -15.54
CA LEU A 434 1.67 -7.82 -14.24
C LEU A 434 0.39 -8.66 -14.14
N ALA A 435 -0.25 -8.94 -15.28
CA ALA A 435 -1.51 -9.67 -15.32
C ALA A 435 -1.33 -11.20 -15.23
N ASP A 436 -0.16 -11.71 -15.62
CA ASP A 436 0.10 -13.13 -15.72
C ASP A 436 1.46 -13.52 -15.10
N ASP A 437 1.41 -14.26 -14.01
CA ASP A 437 2.56 -14.78 -13.29
C ASP A 437 3.39 -15.79 -14.10
N SER A 438 2.79 -16.49 -15.08
CA SER A 438 3.49 -17.43 -15.95
C SER A 438 4.38 -16.73 -16.97
N GLY A 439 4.08 -15.47 -17.30
CA GLY A 439 4.76 -14.67 -18.32
C GLY A 439 4.31 -14.96 -19.75
N GLN A 440 3.33 -15.82 -19.97
CA GLN A 440 2.82 -16.14 -21.32
C GLN A 440 2.21 -14.93 -22.00
N ALA A 441 1.43 -14.12 -21.24
CA ALA A 441 0.84 -12.88 -21.76
C ALA A 441 1.92 -11.89 -22.21
N LEU A 442 3.03 -11.77 -21.46
CA LEU A 442 4.16 -10.94 -21.86
C LEU A 442 4.83 -11.47 -23.14
N GLU A 443 5.08 -12.78 -23.24
CA GLU A 443 5.68 -13.38 -24.45
C GLU A 443 4.81 -13.16 -25.69
N GLN A 444 3.51 -13.35 -25.56
CA GLN A 444 2.55 -13.08 -26.65
C GLN A 444 2.60 -11.61 -27.06
N ALA A 445 2.59 -10.68 -26.09
CA ALA A 445 2.67 -9.25 -26.39
C ALA A 445 4.01 -8.87 -27.04
N LEU A 446 5.13 -9.45 -26.62
CA LEU A 446 6.45 -9.25 -27.25
C LEU A 446 6.52 -9.79 -28.67
N SER A 447 5.88 -10.94 -28.95
CA SER A 447 5.84 -11.51 -30.30
C SER A 447 5.05 -10.66 -31.29
N GLN A 448 4.10 -9.86 -30.81
CA GLN A 448 3.31 -8.92 -31.63
C GLN A 448 4.05 -7.60 -31.93
N LEU A 449 5.16 -7.34 -31.28
CA LEU A 449 6.05 -6.28 -31.72
C LEU A 449 6.63 -6.72 -33.08
N ALA A 450 6.07 -6.22 -34.19
CA ALA A 450 6.44 -6.59 -35.54
C ALA A 450 7.96 -6.63 -35.76
N PRO A 451 8.51 -7.53 -36.59
CA PRO A 451 9.92 -7.50 -36.92
C PRO A 451 10.30 -6.17 -37.53
N ALA A 452 11.44 -5.62 -37.10
CA ALA A 452 12.04 -4.43 -37.69
C ALA A 452 12.48 -4.71 -39.12
#